data_bf27d1fa1912f6df283589ffc4aeff64
#
_entry.id   bf27d1fa1912f6df283589ffc4aeff64
#
_cell.length_a   1.000
_cell.length_b   1.000
_cell.length_c   1.000
_cell.angle_alpha   90.00
_cell.angle_beta   90.00
_cell.angle_gamma   90.00
#
_symmetry.space_group_name_H-M   'P 1'
#
loop_
_entity.id
_entity.type
_entity.pdbx_description
1 polymer ?
#
loop_
_entity_poly.entity_id
_entity_poly.type
_entity_poly.pdbx_seq_one_letter_code
_entity_poly.pdbx_strand_id
1 'polypeptide(L)'
;MKKQIITLTVAALTLSSCGIYTQYKPATEVPDNLYGEEVAVADTVDNIGNLSWQEIFTDPRLQELIEQGLRNNTDLQSAQWRVKEAEAAMLSAKLAYLPSFALSPQGTVSSFDKGKAVQTYTLPVAASWEIDIFGRIRNAKRQAKALLEQSRDYKQAVRTQLIAGIANTYYTLLMLDNQLAISVRTEKSWKETVDATRALMEAGLANEAAVSQMEATYYTICTSVLDLKEQINQVENSLSLLLAESPHAIERTGTWDSSYMMKEHFPVGIPVQMLSLIHISEPTRRTPI
;
A
#
# COMPACT_ATOMS: atom_id res chain seq x y z
N MET A 1 64.35 11.24 18.55
CA MET A 1 63.25 12.24 18.36
C MET A 1 62.64 12.23 16.96
N LYS A 2 63.38 12.41 15.86
CA LYS A 2 62.79 12.42 14.50
C LYS A 2 62.04 11.13 14.12
N LYS A 3 62.50 9.93 14.44
CA LYS A 3 61.78 8.66 14.17
C LYS A 3 60.48 8.55 14.98
N GLN A 4 60.46 9.00 16.21
CA GLN A 4 59.26 8.95 17.05
C GLN A 4 58.18 9.96 16.58
N ILE A 5 58.61 11.11 16.07
CA ILE A 5 57.69 12.10 15.49
C ILE A 5 57.07 11.54 14.20
N ILE A 6 57.84 10.90 13.34
CA ILE A 6 57.33 10.28 12.10
C ILE A 6 56.33 9.15 12.41
N THR A 7 56.62 8.31 13.41
CA THR A 7 55.72 7.22 13.82
C THR A 7 54.43 7.78 14.40
N LEU A 8 54.50 8.87 15.18
CA LEU A 8 53.31 9.51 15.75
C LEU A 8 52.46 10.19 14.67
N THR A 9 53.11 10.80 13.66
CA THR A 9 52.40 11.45 12.53
C THR A 9 51.71 10.43 11.62
N VAL A 10 52.34 9.29 11.33
CA VAL A 10 51.77 8.18 10.58
C VAL A 10 50.60 7.57 11.34
N ALA A 11 50.72 7.37 12.66
CA ALA A 11 49.64 6.86 13.51
C ALA A 11 48.47 7.86 13.57
N ALA A 12 48.72 9.18 13.61
CA ALA A 12 47.69 10.21 13.58
C ALA A 12 46.94 10.27 12.22
N LEU A 13 47.66 10.09 11.11
CA LEU A 13 47.06 10.06 9.76
C LEU A 13 46.21 8.80 9.52
N THR A 14 46.57 7.65 10.11
CA THR A 14 45.77 6.42 10.01
C THR A 14 44.49 6.49 10.87
N LEU A 15 44.48 7.27 11.94
CA LEU A 15 43.29 7.45 12.79
C LEU A 15 42.27 8.44 12.22
N SER A 16 42.63 9.32 11.28
CA SER A 16 41.69 10.28 10.65
C SER A 16 40.88 9.68 9.50
N SER A 17 41.14 8.43 9.10
CA SER A 17 40.44 7.77 7.98
C SER A 17 39.06 7.21 8.31
N CYS A 18 38.54 7.39 9.54
CA CYS A 18 37.27 6.77 9.95
C CYS A 18 36.00 7.55 9.53
N GLY A 19 36.13 8.59 8.71
CA GLY A 19 34.99 9.45 8.31
C GLY A 19 34.52 9.27 6.87
N ILE A 20 34.69 8.10 6.25
CA ILE A 20 34.35 7.88 4.83
C ILE A 20 32.82 7.83 4.59
N TYR A 21 32.02 7.70 5.62
CA TYR A 21 30.57 7.62 5.46
C TYR A 21 29.93 9.00 5.71
N THR A 22 29.49 9.62 4.63
CA THR A 22 28.57 10.78 4.71
C THR A 22 27.24 10.33 5.27
N GLN A 23 26.76 11.04 6.30
CA GLN A 23 25.38 10.83 6.77
C GLN A 23 24.41 11.22 5.64
N TYR A 24 23.47 10.34 5.34
CA TYR A 24 22.38 10.64 4.41
C TYR A 24 21.65 11.88 4.91
N LYS A 25 21.58 12.91 4.06
CA LYS A 25 20.73 14.07 4.26
C LYS A 25 19.66 14.00 3.17
N PRO A 26 18.36 14.11 3.51
CA PRO A 26 17.30 14.19 2.50
C PRO A 26 17.61 15.36 1.55
N ALA A 27 17.57 15.09 0.25
CA ALA A 27 17.87 16.10 -0.78
C ALA A 27 16.70 17.04 -1.08
N THR A 28 15.54 16.86 -0.45
CA THR A 28 14.31 17.58 -0.75
C THR A 28 14.07 18.68 0.27
N GLU A 29 14.28 19.93 -0.16
CA GLU A 29 13.63 21.08 0.45
C GLU A 29 12.19 21.11 -0.12
N VAL A 30 11.20 21.03 0.74
CA VAL A 30 9.78 21.14 0.33
C VAL A 30 9.48 22.63 0.15
N PRO A 31 9.01 23.07 -1.03
CA PRO A 31 8.64 24.47 -1.24
C PRO A 31 7.52 24.89 -0.29
N ASP A 32 7.61 26.08 0.27
CA ASP A 32 6.62 26.63 1.21
C ASP A 32 5.23 26.82 0.58
N ASN A 33 5.17 26.95 -0.77
CA ASN A 33 3.94 27.20 -1.53
C ASN A 33 3.46 25.98 -2.35
N LEU A 34 3.70 24.76 -1.89
CA LEU A 34 3.38 23.52 -2.63
C LEU A 34 1.90 23.44 -3.03
N TYR A 35 1.00 24.04 -2.28
CA TYR A 35 -0.45 24.04 -2.55
C TYR A 35 -0.97 25.36 -3.15
N GLY A 36 -0.09 26.27 -3.60
CA GLY A 36 -0.45 27.57 -4.15
C GLY A 36 -0.51 28.68 -3.11
N GLU A 37 -0.57 29.93 -3.59
CA GLU A 37 -0.51 31.13 -2.73
C GLU A 37 -1.80 31.39 -1.92
N GLU A 38 -2.93 30.79 -2.30
CA GLU A 38 -4.25 31.05 -1.70
C GLU A 38 -4.61 30.15 -0.52
N VAL A 39 -3.82 29.12 -0.23
CA VAL A 39 -4.12 28.25 0.90
C VAL A 39 -3.61 28.91 2.17
N ALA A 40 -4.51 29.64 2.86
CA ALA A 40 -4.24 30.10 4.21
C ALA A 40 -3.74 28.93 5.06
N VAL A 41 -2.57 29.07 5.67
CA VAL A 41 -2.01 28.10 6.60
C VAL A 41 -3.01 27.93 7.73
N ALA A 42 -3.94 27.01 7.56
CA ALA A 42 -4.88 26.63 8.59
C ALA A 42 -4.10 25.96 9.72
N ASP A 43 -4.58 26.14 10.93
CA ASP A 43 -4.01 25.70 12.18
C ASP A 43 -3.42 24.27 12.06
N THR A 44 -2.21 24.08 12.52
CA THR A 44 -1.42 22.83 12.38
C THR A 44 -2.06 21.63 13.08
N VAL A 45 -3.12 21.82 13.84
CA VAL A 45 -3.78 20.78 14.64
C VAL A 45 -4.88 20.06 13.84
N ASP A 46 -5.63 20.77 13.02
CA ASP A 46 -6.77 20.24 12.27
C ASP A 46 -6.43 20.06 10.78
N ASN A 47 -5.48 19.19 10.44
CA ASN A 47 -5.21 18.85 9.04
C ASN A 47 -5.72 17.46 8.66
N ILE A 48 -6.01 17.25 7.37
CA ILE A 48 -6.50 15.99 6.83
C ILE A 48 -5.57 14.79 7.15
N GLY A 49 -4.28 15.02 7.32
CA GLY A 49 -3.32 13.97 7.66
C GLY A 49 -3.47 13.43 9.08
N ASN A 50 -4.15 14.17 9.98
CA ASN A 50 -4.43 13.75 11.35
C ASN A 50 -5.79 13.03 11.48
N LEU A 51 -6.66 13.14 10.46
CA LEU A 51 -7.97 12.50 10.47
C LEU A 51 -7.84 10.99 10.26
N SER A 52 -8.62 10.24 11.01
CA SER A 52 -8.77 8.82 10.73
C SER A 52 -9.61 8.61 9.46
N TRP A 53 -9.41 7.49 8.77
CA TRP A 53 -10.20 7.19 7.57
C TRP A 53 -11.71 7.06 7.89
N GLN A 54 -12.07 6.70 9.13
CA GLN A 54 -13.46 6.63 9.60
C GLN A 54 -14.10 8.02 9.69
N GLU A 55 -13.32 9.06 9.97
CA GLU A 55 -13.79 10.45 9.99
C GLU A 55 -13.93 11.03 8.58
N ILE A 56 -13.16 10.50 7.62
CA ILE A 56 -13.22 10.88 6.21
C ILE A 56 -14.41 10.20 5.52
N PHE A 57 -14.58 8.88 5.71
CA PHE A 57 -15.62 8.08 5.09
C PHE A 57 -16.70 7.75 6.12
N THR A 58 -17.82 8.47 6.05
CA THR A 58 -18.92 8.38 7.04
C THR A 58 -19.99 7.34 6.71
N ASP A 59 -19.97 6.75 5.49
CA ASP A 59 -20.89 5.68 5.10
C ASP A 59 -20.58 4.39 5.89
N PRO A 60 -21.54 3.89 6.71
CA PRO A 60 -21.31 2.71 7.54
C PRO A 60 -20.99 1.45 6.72
N ARG A 61 -21.62 1.33 5.53
CA ARG A 61 -21.38 0.17 4.66
C ARG A 61 -19.97 0.21 4.06
N LEU A 62 -19.51 1.39 3.64
CA LEU A 62 -18.15 1.58 3.18
C LEU A 62 -17.14 1.28 4.29
N GLN A 63 -17.42 1.73 5.52
CA GLN A 63 -16.54 1.44 6.67
C GLN A 63 -16.41 -0.07 6.91
N GLU A 64 -17.53 -0.79 6.87
CA GLU A 64 -17.53 -2.25 7.01
C GLU A 64 -16.69 -2.95 5.93
N LEU A 65 -16.83 -2.53 4.66
CA LEU A 65 -16.05 -3.06 3.53
C LEU A 65 -14.55 -2.76 3.68
N ILE A 66 -14.20 -1.55 4.13
CA ILE A 66 -12.80 -1.19 4.40
C ILE A 66 -12.23 -2.06 5.52
N GLU A 67 -12.95 -2.24 6.62
CA GLU A 67 -12.51 -3.11 7.71
C GLU A 67 -12.32 -4.56 7.27
N GLN A 68 -13.23 -5.05 6.45
CA GLN A 68 -13.15 -6.39 5.88
C GLN A 68 -11.91 -6.53 4.97
N GLY A 69 -11.68 -5.58 4.07
CA GLY A 69 -10.47 -5.53 3.26
C GLY A 69 -9.19 -5.48 4.09
N LEU A 70 -9.15 -4.65 5.14
CA LEU A 70 -8.00 -4.57 6.05
C LEU A 70 -7.72 -5.88 6.81
N ARG A 71 -8.73 -6.71 7.06
CA ARG A 71 -8.56 -8.03 7.69
C ARG A 71 -8.11 -9.10 6.71
N ASN A 72 -8.62 -9.10 5.49
CA ASN A 72 -8.55 -10.24 4.59
C ASN A 72 -7.59 -10.05 3.42
N ASN A 73 -7.30 -8.81 3.01
CA ASN A 73 -6.53 -8.54 1.80
C ASN A 73 -5.15 -9.19 1.82
N THR A 74 -4.83 -9.93 0.75
CA THR A 74 -3.59 -10.71 0.61
C THR A 74 -2.34 -9.86 0.49
N ASP A 75 -2.43 -8.69 -0.14
CA ASP A 75 -1.28 -7.79 -0.32
C ASP A 75 -0.89 -7.15 1.02
N LEU A 76 -1.90 -6.77 1.83
CA LEU A 76 -1.66 -6.26 3.18
C LEU A 76 -1.07 -7.34 4.10
N GLN A 77 -1.55 -8.59 4.00
CA GLN A 77 -0.97 -9.71 4.72
C GLN A 77 0.47 -9.98 4.28
N SER A 78 0.76 -9.96 2.98
CA SER A 78 2.13 -10.08 2.44
C SER A 78 3.05 -8.98 2.95
N ALA A 79 2.58 -7.73 2.97
CA ALA A 79 3.34 -6.61 3.55
C ALA A 79 3.60 -6.82 5.05
N GLN A 80 2.66 -7.41 5.78
CA GLN A 80 2.80 -7.74 7.20
C GLN A 80 3.85 -8.83 7.45
N TRP A 81 3.92 -9.84 6.58
CA TRP A 81 4.95 -10.87 6.63
C TRP A 81 6.35 -10.33 6.32
N ARG A 82 6.47 -9.38 5.38
CA ARG A 82 7.74 -8.67 5.10
C ARG A 82 8.25 -7.91 6.31
N VAL A 83 7.36 -7.29 7.11
CA VAL A 83 7.77 -6.65 8.37
C VAL A 83 8.33 -7.70 9.34
N LYS A 84 7.68 -8.86 9.49
CA LYS A 84 8.17 -9.94 10.36
C LYS A 84 9.52 -10.51 9.90
N GLU A 85 9.70 -10.64 8.59
CA GLU A 85 10.99 -11.03 8.00
C GLU A 85 12.10 -10.02 8.35
N ALA A 86 11.81 -8.73 8.18
CA ALA A 86 12.77 -7.67 8.54
C ALA A 86 13.05 -7.62 10.06
N GLU A 87 12.06 -7.92 10.91
CA GLU A 87 12.24 -8.06 12.37
C GLU A 87 13.18 -9.23 12.71
N ALA A 88 13.03 -10.37 12.04
CA ALA A 88 13.91 -11.52 12.20
C ALA A 88 15.34 -11.21 11.70
N ALA A 89 15.49 -10.53 10.58
CA ALA A 89 16.79 -10.07 10.07
C ALA A 89 17.45 -9.07 11.04
N MET A 90 16.68 -8.16 11.63
CA MET A 90 17.19 -7.24 12.65
C MET A 90 17.62 -7.98 13.93
N LEU A 91 16.87 -9.00 14.34
CA LEU A 91 17.26 -9.85 15.48
C LEU A 91 18.57 -10.60 15.18
N SER A 92 18.70 -11.18 13.98
CA SER A 92 19.93 -11.84 13.52
C SER A 92 21.13 -10.88 13.56
N ALA A 93 20.96 -9.63 13.05
CA ALA A 93 22.00 -8.61 13.11
C ALA A 93 22.37 -8.17 14.53
N LYS A 94 21.43 -8.24 15.47
CA LYS A 94 21.70 -8.01 16.91
C LYS A 94 22.49 -9.18 17.53
N LEU A 95 22.12 -10.41 17.20
CA LEU A 95 22.75 -11.62 17.71
C LEU A 95 24.19 -11.81 17.18
N ALA A 96 24.54 -11.19 16.04
CA ALA A 96 25.91 -11.21 15.49
C ALA A 96 26.97 -10.61 16.42
N TYR A 97 26.59 -9.87 17.46
CA TYR A 97 27.51 -9.43 18.50
C TYR A 97 27.88 -10.53 19.52
N LEU A 98 27.12 -11.62 19.55
CA LEU A 98 27.35 -12.73 20.48
C LEU A 98 28.29 -13.77 19.84
N PRO A 99 29.05 -14.52 20.65
CA PRO A 99 29.81 -15.66 20.15
C PRO A 99 28.86 -16.72 19.58
N SER A 100 29.28 -17.31 18.45
CA SER A 100 28.61 -18.47 17.86
C SER A 100 29.25 -19.77 18.33
N PHE A 101 28.43 -20.78 18.60
CA PHE A 101 28.85 -22.12 18.98
C PHE A 101 28.38 -23.09 17.90
N ALA A 102 29.32 -23.91 17.41
CA ALA A 102 29.00 -24.98 16.46
C ALA A 102 29.39 -26.32 17.06
N LEU A 103 28.47 -27.27 16.93
CA LEU A 103 28.69 -28.68 17.26
C LEU A 103 28.54 -29.46 15.97
N SER A 104 29.63 -30.14 15.56
CA SER A 104 29.67 -30.83 14.25
C SER A 104 30.07 -32.31 14.47
N PRO A 105 29.15 -33.17 14.94
CA PRO A 105 29.46 -34.60 15.09
C PRO A 105 29.81 -35.20 13.73
N GLN A 106 30.89 -35.95 13.71
CA GLN A 106 31.39 -36.63 12.52
C GLN A 106 31.66 -38.09 12.85
N GLY A 107 31.30 -39.00 11.96
CA GLY A 107 31.61 -40.40 12.03
C GLY A 107 32.24 -40.86 10.72
N THR A 108 33.37 -41.55 10.81
CA THR A 108 34.01 -42.14 9.65
C THR A 108 34.12 -43.65 9.87
N VAL A 109 33.71 -44.42 8.87
CA VAL A 109 33.89 -45.86 8.81
C VAL A 109 34.87 -46.12 7.67
N SER A 110 36.05 -46.68 8.01
CA SER A 110 37.07 -47.00 7.02
C SER A 110 37.39 -48.53 7.09
N SER A 111 37.41 -49.17 5.96
CA SER A 111 37.85 -50.58 5.81
C SER A 111 38.89 -50.63 4.71
N PHE A 112 40.04 -51.23 4.98
CA PHE A 112 41.10 -51.38 4.02
C PHE A 112 41.40 -52.88 3.85
N ASP A 113 41.49 -53.33 2.63
CA ASP A 113 41.93 -54.68 2.22
C ASP A 113 41.21 -55.84 2.97
N LYS A 114 39.84 -55.83 2.96
CA LYS A 114 39.00 -56.83 3.64
C LYS A 114 39.19 -56.97 5.16
N GLY A 115 39.94 -55.99 5.78
CA GLY A 115 40.07 -55.91 7.21
C GLY A 115 38.79 -55.48 7.93
N LYS A 116 38.76 -55.64 9.26
CA LYS A 116 37.64 -55.16 10.08
C LYS A 116 37.50 -53.66 9.91
N ALA A 117 36.28 -53.18 9.68
CA ALA A 117 35.98 -51.76 9.61
C ALA A 117 36.37 -51.05 10.90
N VAL A 118 37.15 -49.99 10.79
CA VAL A 118 37.47 -49.07 11.89
C VAL A 118 36.49 -47.94 11.87
N GLN A 119 35.85 -47.73 13.01
CA GLN A 119 34.88 -46.67 13.20
C GLN A 119 35.52 -45.59 14.09
N THR A 120 35.52 -44.37 13.61
CA THR A 120 36.03 -43.22 14.35
C THR A 120 34.91 -42.18 14.50
N TYR A 121 34.59 -41.80 15.73
CA TYR A 121 33.62 -40.76 16.00
C TYR A 121 34.33 -39.55 16.63
N THR A 122 34.11 -38.38 16.11
CA THR A 122 34.58 -37.12 16.65
C THR A 122 33.44 -36.17 16.90
N LEU A 123 33.51 -35.45 18.01
CA LEU A 123 32.51 -34.48 18.41
C LEU A 123 33.21 -33.10 18.64
N PRO A 124 33.63 -32.43 17.56
CA PRO A 124 34.22 -31.11 17.69
C PRO A 124 33.23 -30.07 18.13
N VAL A 125 33.56 -29.27 19.13
CA VAL A 125 32.88 -28.09 19.58
C VAL A 125 33.77 -26.90 19.20
N ALA A 126 33.21 -25.98 18.40
CA ALA A 126 33.88 -24.74 18.02
C ALA A 126 33.14 -23.54 18.58
N ALA A 127 33.87 -22.58 19.15
CA ALA A 127 33.33 -21.27 19.52
C ALA A 127 34.03 -20.20 18.67
N SER A 128 33.25 -19.32 18.06
CA SER A 128 33.76 -18.22 17.24
C SER A 128 33.14 -16.91 17.68
N TRP A 129 33.93 -15.89 17.86
CA TRP A 129 33.50 -14.55 18.23
C TRP A 129 34.26 -13.50 17.43
N GLU A 130 33.51 -12.57 16.81
CA GLU A 130 34.07 -11.46 16.05
C GLU A 130 33.95 -10.16 16.84
N ILE A 131 35.13 -9.55 17.13
CA ILE A 131 35.19 -8.24 17.79
C ILE A 131 35.04 -7.16 16.70
N ASP A 132 34.04 -6.27 16.81
CA ASP A 132 33.68 -5.27 15.81
C ASP A 132 34.58 -4.02 15.88
N ILE A 133 35.86 -4.15 15.62
CA ILE A 133 36.84 -3.04 15.66
C ILE A 133 36.55 -2.00 14.58
N PHE A 134 36.20 -2.45 13.38
CA PHE A 134 35.96 -1.59 12.21
C PHE A 134 34.47 -1.25 11.97
N GLY A 135 33.59 -1.65 12.83
CA GLY A 135 32.16 -1.31 12.76
C GLY A 135 31.36 -2.07 11.71
N ARG A 136 31.85 -3.23 11.22
CA ARG A 136 31.12 -4.08 10.26
C ARG A 136 29.77 -4.54 10.82
N ILE A 137 29.77 -5.11 12.00
CA ILE A 137 28.55 -5.61 12.68
C ILE A 137 27.65 -4.44 13.03
N ARG A 138 28.20 -3.33 13.53
CA ARG A 138 27.45 -2.10 13.82
C ARG A 138 26.74 -1.55 12.61
N ASN A 139 27.42 -1.49 11.45
CA ASN A 139 26.81 -1.00 10.21
C ASN A 139 25.79 -1.99 9.66
N ALA A 140 26.00 -3.30 9.73
CA ALA A 140 25.01 -4.31 9.39
C ALA A 140 23.73 -4.18 10.24
N LYS A 141 23.85 -3.94 11.55
CA LYS A 141 22.70 -3.67 12.43
C LYS A 141 21.98 -2.38 12.07
N ARG A 142 22.70 -1.30 11.72
CA ARG A 142 22.09 -0.05 11.24
C ARG A 142 21.33 -0.25 9.94
N GLN A 143 21.90 -1.01 9.00
CA GLN A 143 21.22 -1.38 7.75
C GLN A 143 19.97 -2.19 8.02
N ALA A 144 20.04 -3.24 8.84
CA ALA A 144 18.86 -4.05 9.20
C ALA A 144 17.78 -3.22 9.88
N LYS A 145 18.14 -2.23 10.71
CA LYS A 145 17.19 -1.29 11.30
C LYS A 145 16.49 -0.45 10.22
N ALA A 146 17.24 0.12 9.30
CA ALA A 146 16.69 0.93 8.21
C ALA A 146 15.74 0.11 7.31
N LEU A 147 16.09 -1.15 7.00
CA LEU A 147 15.23 -2.06 6.24
C LEU A 147 13.95 -2.42 7.00
N LEU A 148 14.01 -2.54 8.32
CA LEU A 148 12.80 -2.75 9.14
C LEU A 148 11.87 -1.54 9.07
N GLU A 149 12.38 -0.33 9.25
CA GLU A 149 11.58 0.89 9.11
C GLU A 149 10.99 1.00 7.70
N GLN A 150 11.79 0.77 6.65
CA GLN A 150 11.30 0.73 5.26
C GLN A 150 10.15 -0.27 5.08
N SER A 151 10.24 -1.46 5.68
CA SER A 151 9.17 -2.47 5.59
C SER A 151 7.88 -2.02 6.29
N ARG A 152 7.99 -1.30 7.40
CA ARG A 152 6.85 -0.73 8.13
C ARG A 152 6.18 0.37 7.33
N ASP A 153 6.97 1.24 6.71
CA ASP A 153 6.47 2.32 5.86
C ASP A 153 5.78 1.76 4.62
N TYR A 154 6.37 0.73 4.01
CA TYR A 154 5.75 0.01 2.89
C TYR A 154 4.39 -0.60 3.28
N LYS A 155 4.31 -1.27 4.45
CA LYS A 155 3.03 -1.79 4.96
C LYS A 155 2.00 -0.68 5.13
N GLN A 156 2.40 0.49 5.65
CA GLN A 156 1.49 1.63 5.79
C GLN A 156 1.02 2.16 4.44
N ALA A 157 1.91 2.25 3.45
CA ALA A 157 1.56 2.65 2.09
C ALA A 157 0.54 1.70 1.46
N VAL A 158 0.76 0.38 1.56
CA VAL A 158 -0.18 -0.65 1.08
C VAL A 158 -1.54 -0.52 1.78
N ARG A 159 -1.55 -0.29 3.09
CA ARG A 159 -2.79 -0.08 3.84
C ARG A 159 -3.57 1.14 3.35
N THR A 160 -2.90 2.27 3.15
CA THR A 160 -3.52 3.51 2.65
C THR A 160 -4.07 3.31 1.24
N GLN A 161 -3.29 2.66 0.37
CA GLN A 161 -3.70 2.36 -1.00
C GLN A 161 -4.92 1.42 -1.04
N LEU A 162 -4.99 0.43 -0.16
CA LEU A 162 -6.13 -0.47 -0.04
C LEU A 162 -7.40 0.28 0.36
N ILE A 163 -7.33 1.14 1.39
CA ILE A 163 -8.46 1.96 1.84
C ILE A 163 -8.96 2.84 0.69
N ALA A 164 -8.04 3.56 0.01
CA ALA A 164 -8.39 4.40 -1.13
C ALA A 164 -8.98 3.59 -2.30
N GLY A 165 -8.43 2.41 -2.57
CA GLY A 165 -8.92 1.51 -3.62
C GLY A 165 -10.36 1.04 -3.35
N ILE A 166 -10.65 0.59 -2.13
CA ILE A 166 -12.00 0.17 -1.73
C ILE A 166 -12.97 1.35 -1.81
N ALA A 167 -12.61 2.51 -1.28
CA ALA A 167 -13.46 3.70 -1.31
C ALA A 167 -13.77 4.15 -2.75
N ASN A 168 -12.76 4.25 -3.61
CA ASN A 168 -12.94 4.64 -5.00
C ASN A 168 -13.84 3.65 -5.76
N THR A 169 -13.64 2.36 -5.55
CA THR A 169 -14.45 1.31 -6.21
C THR A 169 -15.90 1.36 -5.72
N TYR A 170 -16.12 1.57 -4.43
CA TYR A 170 -17.45 1.70 -3.84
C TYR A 170 -18.21 2.92 -4.38
N TYR A 171 -17.57 4.10 -4.41
CA TYR A 171 -18.22 5.29 -4.97
C TYR A 171 -18.45 5.19 -6.49
N THR A 172 -17.58 4.46 -7.21
CA THR A 172 -17.82 4.14 -8.62
C THR A 172 -19.07 3.28 -8.78
N LEU A 173 -19.30 2.30 -7.91
CA LEU A 173 -20.54 1.51 -7.92
C LEU A 173 -21.77 2.37 -7.69
N LEU A 174 -21.75 3.24 -6.68
CA LEU A 174 -22.88 4.16 -6.43
C LEU A 174 -23.16 5.08 -7.63
N MET A 175 -22.13 5.56 -8.30
CA MET A 175 -22.27 6.36 -9.52
C MET A 175 -22.92 5.55 -10.65
N LEU A 176 -22.46 4.32 -10.89
CA LEU A 176 -22.98 3.44 -11.94
C LEU A 176 -24.43 3.02 -11.65
N ASP A 177 -24.81 2.77 -10.39
CA ASP A 177 -26.18 2.47 -10.00
C ASP A 177 -27.14 3.64 -10.30
N ASN A 178 -26.72 4.87 -10.00
CA ASN A 178 -27.48 6.06 -10.37
C ASN A 178 -27.60 6.22 -11.89
N GLN A 179 -26.53 6.00 -12.61
CA GLN A 179 -26.54 6.07 -14.07
C GLN A 179 -27.45 5.00 -14.67
N LEU A 180 -27.41 3.78 -14.13
CA LEU A 180 -28.30 2.69 -14.52
C LEU A 180 -29.78 3.06 -14.24
N ALA A 181 -30.08 3.60 -13.06
CA ALA A 181 -31.44 4.02 -12.71
C ALA A 181 -31.98 5.11 -13.64
N ILE A 182 -31.14 6.06 -14.05
CA ILE A 182 -31.51 7.09 -15.04
C ILE A 182 -31.74 6.45 -16.41
N SER A 183 -30.81 5.57 -16.86
CA SER A 183 -30.89 4.93 -18.17
C SER A 183 -32.12 4.01 -18.30
N VAL A 184 -32.48 3.27 -17.25
CA VAL A 184 -33.69 2.44 -17.25
C VAL A 184 -34.98 3.30 -17.32
N ARG A 185 -35.00 4.44 -16.63
CA ARG A 185 -36.15 5.39 -16.78
C ARG A 185 -36.20 5.97 -18.19
N THR A 186 -35.05 6.29 -18.78
CA THR A 186 -34.96 6.80 -20.15
C THR A 186 -35.40 5.74 -21.16
N GLU A 187 -34.97 4.49 -20.98
CA GLU A 187 -35.42 3.34 -21.81
C GLU A 187 -36.96 3.24 -21.82
N LYS A 188 -37.57 3.31 -20.65
CA LYS A 188 -39.06 3.28 -20.54
C LYS A 188 -39.71 4.42 -21.28
N SER A 189 -39.25 5.65 -21.10
CA SER A 189 -39.76 6.84 -21.78
C SER A 189 -39.64 6.76 -23.30
N TRP A 190 -38.50 6.25 -23.80
CA TRP A 190 -38.30 6.06 -25.25
C TRP A 190 -39.19 4.96 -25.82
N LYS A 191 -39.42 3.89 -25.07
CA LYS A 191 -40.38 2.85 -25.46
C LYS A 191 -41.81 3.46 -25.65
N GLU A 192 -42.26 4.28 -24.70
CA GLU A 192 -43.54 4.99 -24.80
C GLU A 192 -43.56 5.94 -26.02
N THR A 193 -42.42 6.57 -26.34
CA THR A 193 -42.26 7.44 -27.54
C THR A 193 -42.35 6.63 -28.83
N VAL A 194 -41.73 5.46 -28.90
CA VAL A 194 -41.84 4.55 -30.07
C VAL A 194 -43.30 4.12 -30.27
N ASP A 195 -43.99 3.71 -29.20
CA ASP A 195 -45.39 3.26 -29.25
C ASP A 195 -46.32 4.39 -29.69
N ALA A 196 -46.11 5.61 -29.18
CA ALA A 196 -46.87 6.79 -29.62
C ALA A 196 -46.61 7.16 -31.10
N THR A 197 -45.33 7.11 -31.55
CA THR A 197 -45.00 7.40 -32.93
C THR A 197 -45.59 6.36 -33.88
N ARG A 198 -45.64 5.09 -33.50
CA ARG A 198 -46.30 4.02 -34.26
C ARG A 198 -47.79 4.25 -34.39
N ALA A 199 -48.47 4.64 -33.30
CA ALA A 199 -49.90 5.01 -33.35
C ALA A 199 -50.18 6.21 -34.26
N LEU A 200 -49.30 7.21 -34.25
CA LEU A 200 -49.38 8.35 -35.21
C LEU A 200 -49.16 7.89 -36.66
N MET A 201 -48.30 6.96 -36.92
CA MET A 201 -48.10 6.39 -38.24
C MET A 201 -49.38 5.65 -38.72
N GLU A 202 -50.00 4.83 -37.84
CA GLU A 202 -51.23 4.13 -38.13
C GLU A 202 -52.40 5.12 -38.43
N ALA A 203 -52.39 6.28 -37.76
CA ALA A 203 -53.32 7.37 -38.04
C ALA A 203 -53.02 8.20 -39.27
N GLY A 204 -51.94 7.89 -40.01
CA GLY A 204 -51.49 8.63 -41.20
C GLY A 204 -50.82 9.98 -40.89
N LEU A 205 -50.44 10.23 -39.63
CA LEU A 205 -49.84 11.50 -39.18
C LEU A 205 -48.27 11.41 -39.08
N ALA A 206 -47.71 10.22 -39.18
CA ALA A 206 -46.26 9.99 -39.23
C ALA A 206 -45.94 9.00 -40.35
N ASN A 207 -44.66 8.93 -40.72
CA ASN A 207 -44.16 7.96 -41.70
C ASN A 207 -43.32 6.85 -41.05
N GLU A 208 -43.11 5.76 -41.77
CA GLU A 208 -42.34 4.60 -41.28
C GLU A 208 -40.88 4.95 -40.94
N ALA A 209 -40.26 5.92 -41.63
CA ALA A 209 -38.91 6.40 -41.36
C ALA A 209 -38.81 7.03 -39.96
N ALA A 210 -39.85 7.75 -39.52
CA ALA A 210 -39.90 8.32 -38.16
C ALA A 210 -39.97 7.22 -37.10
N VAL A 211 -40.77 6.17 -37.29
CA VAL A 211 -40.85 5.03 -36.36
C VAL A 211 -39.51 4.31 -36.29
N SER A 212 -38.88 3.99 -37.44
CA SER A 212 -37.61 3.33 -37.52
C SER A 212 -36.48 4.13 -36.83
N GLN A 213 -36.51 5.48 -36.95
CA GLN A 213 -35.57 6.35 -36.25
C GLN A 213 -35.74 6.30 -34.73
N MET A 214 -36.99 6.32 -34.24
CA MET A 214 -37.27 6.23 -32.79
C MET A 214 -36.88 4.85 -32.26
N GLU A 215 -37.17 3.77 -32.99
CA GLU A 215 -36.75 2.41 -32.63
C GLU A 215 -35.22 2.25 -32.58
N ALA A 216 -34.48 2.81 -33.56
CA ALA A 216 -33.01 2.78 -33.51
C ALA A 216 -32.46 3.48 -32.27
N THR A 217 -33.03 4.62 -31.88
CA THR A 217 -32.64 5.33 -30.68
C THR A 217 -32.99 4.52 -29.43
N TYR A 218 -34.19 3.93 -29.37
CA TYR A 218 -34.60 3.06 -28.25
C TYR A 218 -33.66 1.87 -28.07
N TYR A 219 -33.28 1.16 -29.14
CA TYR A 219 -32.34 0.05 -29.05
C TYR A 219 -30.91 0.50 -28.66
N THR A 220 -30.50 1.70 -29.03
CA THR A 220 -29.23 2.27 -28.57
C THR A 220 -29.25 2.45 -27.04
N ILE A 221 -30.39 2.92 -26.48
CA ILE A 221 -30.54 3.08 -25.04
C ILE A 221 -30.58 1.72 -24.34
N CYS A 222 -31.27 0.72 -24.89
CA CYS A 222 -31.28 -0.66 -24.37
C CYS A 222 -29.85 -1.22 -24.29
N THR A 223 -29.03 -1.01 -25.32
CA THR A 223 -27.62 -1.43 -25.31
C THR A 223 -26.86 -0.74 -24.17
N SER A 224 -27.04 0.58 -24.00
CA SER A 224 -26.39 1.31 -22.90
C SER A 224 -26.79 0.79 -21.51
N VAL A 225 -28.02 0.35 -21.32
CA VAL A 225 -28.49 -0.29 -20.06
C VAL A 225 -27.75 -1.61 -19.81
N LEU A 226 -27.54 -2.42 -20.86
CA LEU A 226 -26.79 -3.67 -20.75
C LEU A 226 -25.30 -3.42 -20.45
N ASP A 227 -24.70 -2.45 -21.13
CA ASP A 227 -23.29 -2.07 -20.90
C ASP A 227 -23.07 -1.58 -19.45
N LEU A 228 -24.00 -0.80 -18.90
CA LEU A 228 -23.96 -0.36 -17.51
C LEU A 228 -24.05 -1.53 -16.52
N LYS A 229 -24.92 -2.51 -16.77
CA LYS A 229 -25.00 -3.73 -15.94
C LYS A 229 -23.72 -4.54 -15.99
N GLU A 230 -23.08 -4.63 -17.15
CA GLU A 230 -21.78 -5.29 -17.29
C GLU A 230 -20.70 -4.55 -16.50
N GLN A 231 -20.64 -3.21 -16.62
CA GLN A 231 -19.67 -2.40 -15.88
C GLN A 231 -19.84 -2.55 -14.35
N ILE A 232 -21.08 -2.55 -13.85
CA ILE A 232 -21.38 -2.79 -12.44
C ILE A 232 -20.79 -4.14 -12.01
N ASN A 233 -21.04 -5.19 -12.77
CA ASN A 233 -20.56 -6.53 -12.46
C ASN A 233 -19.02 -6.59 -12.43
N GLN A 234 -18.34 -5.93 -13.38
CA GLN A 234 -16.87 -5.85 -13.42
C GLN A 234 -16.30 -5.10 -12.20
N VAL A 235 -16.96 -4.01 -11.78
CA VAL A 235 -16.53 -3.22 -10.61
C VAL A 235 -16.81 -3.98 -9.32
N GLU A 236 -17.93 -4.72 -9.20
CA GLU A 236 -18.20 -5.61 -8.07
C GLU A 236 -17.15 -6.72 -7.96
N ASN A 237 -16.76 -7.32 -9.08
CA ASN A 237 -15.68 -8.31 -9.10
C ASN A 237 -14.34 -7.72 -8.65
N SER A 238 -14.04 -6.49 -9.07
CA SER A 238 -12.83 -5.77 -8.64
C SER A 238 -12.85 -5.48 -7.14
N LEU A 239 -14.01 -5.09 -6.59
CA LEU A 239 -14.17 -4.88 -5.15
C LEU A 239 -14.02 -6.18 -4.37
N SER A 240 -14.66 -7.26 -4.84
CA SER A 240 -14.52 -8.61 -4.23
C SER A 240 -13.05 -9.05 -4.16
N LEU A 241 -12.26 -8.74 -5.20
CA LEU A 241 -10.83 -9.02 -5.21
C LEU A 241 -10.08 -8.24 -4.11
N LEU A 242 -10.40 -6.94 -3.92
CA LEU A 242 -9.80 -6.14 -2.85
C LEU A 242 -10.17 -6.66 -1.46
N LEU A 243 -11.37 -7.22 -1.31
CA LEU A 243 -11.86 -7.84 -0.08
C LEU A 243 -11.32 -9.27 0.14
N ALA A 244 -10.62 -9.84 -0.85
CA ALA A 244 -10.17 -11.24 -0.89
C ALA A 244 -11.34 -12.24 -0.77
N GLU A 245 -12.42 -11.99 -1.50
CA GLU A 245 -13.61 -12.84 -1.55
C GLU A 245 -13.90 -13.32 -2.97
N SER A 246 -14.72 -14.36 -3.05
CA SER A 246 -15.27 -14.80 -4.35
C SER A 246 -16.17 -13.71 -4.93
N PRO A 247 -16.20 -13.54 -6.26
CA PRO A 247 -17.06 -12.56 -6.93
C PRO A 247 -18.53 -12.74 -6.53
N HIS A 248 -19.16 -11.66 -6.07
CA HIS A 248 -20.58 -11.61 -5.68
C HIS A 248 -21.11 -10.18 -5.78
N ALA A 249 -22.42 -10.03 -5.76
CA ALA A 249 -23.07 -8.72 -5.69
C ALA A 249 -22.77 -8.06 -4.34
N ILE A 250 -22.27 -6.84 -4.37
CA ILE A 250 -21.94 -6.08 -3.16
C ILE A 250 -23.16 -5.29 -2.71
N GLU A 251 -23.60 -5.49 -1.47
CA GLU A 251 -24.64 -4.67 -0.86
C GLU A 251 -24.14 -3.23 -0.63
N ARG A 252 -24.97 -2.26 -0.97
CA ARG A 252 -24.68 -0.83 -0.86
C ARG A 252 -25.85 -0.11 -0.20
N THR A 253 -25.57 1.00 0.45
CA THR A 253 -26.60 1.94 0.89
C THR A 253 -27.25 2.54 -0.36
N GLY A 254 -28.42 2.11 -0.71
CA GLY A 254 -29.34 2.51 -1.76
C GLY A 254 -28.89 3.61 -2.74
N THR A 255 -29.66 4.70 -2.83
CA THR A 255 -29.38 5.83 -3.74
C THR A 255 -28.29 6.73 -3.18
N TRP A 256 -27.52 7.36 -4.10
CA TRP A 256 -26.58 8.43 -3.78
C TRP A 256 -27.22 9.46 -2.85
N ASP A 257 -26.89 9.42 -1.58
CA ASP A 257 -27.38 10.37 -0.58
C ASP A 257 -26.27 11.35 -0.21
N SER A 258 -26.59 12.64 -0.27
CA SER A 258 -25.66 13.72 0.10
C SER A 258 -25.21 13.65 1.55
N SER A 259 -25.91 12.93 2.42
CA SER A 259 -25.53 12.77 3.83
C SER A 259 -24.23 11.97 4.03
N TYR A 260 -23.85 11.13 3.07
CA TYR A 260 -22.60 10.34 3.11
C TYR A 260 -21.48 10.91 2.23
N MET A 261 -21.69 12.09 1.64
CA MET A 261 -20.67 12.73 0.84
C MET A 261 -19.49 13.20 1.73
N MET A 262 -18.30 13.11 1.19
CA MET A 262 -17.12 13.70 1.82
C MET A 262 -17.35 15.20 2.08
N LYS A 263 -16.82 15.69 3.18
CA LYS A 263 -16.86 17.14 3.49
C LYS A 263 -16.27 17.91 2.30
N GLU A 264 -16.94 18.99 1.88
CA GLU A 264 -16.51 19.81 0.73
C GLU A 264 -15.13 20.46 0.96
N HIS A 265 -14.78 20.72 2.22
CA HIS A 265 -13.53 21.35 2.60
C HIS A 265 -12.84 20.57 3.70
N PHE A 266 -11.64 20.09 3.38
CA PHE A 266 -10.71 19.56 4.37
C PHE A 266 -9.61 20.61 4.61
N PRO A 267 -9.26 20.91 5.87
CA PRO A 267 -8.12 21.76 6.15
C PRO A 267 -6.85 21.08 5.66
N VAL A 268 -6.17 21.74 4.74
CA VAL A 268 -4.88 21.28 4.20
C VAL A 268 -3.79 21.74 5.15
N GLY A 269 -3.10 20.82 5.83
CA GLY A 269 -2.00 21.13 6.73
C GLY A 269 -0.76 21.69 6.00
N ILE A 270 0.27 22.02 6.77
CA ILE A 270 1.56 22.45 6.20
C ILE A 270 2.14 21.30 5.35
N PRO A 271 2.67 21.58 4.14
CA PRO A 271 3.20 20.55 3.21
C PRO A 271 4.21 19.60 3.84
N VAL A 272 5.10 20.10 4.71
CA VAL A 272 6.10 19.31 5.43
C VAL A 272 5.44 18.32 6.40
N GLN A 273 4.34 18.70 7.06
CA GLN A 273 3.61 17.81 7.98
C GLN A 273 2.84 16.72 7.20
N MET A 274 2.23 17.08 6.07
CA MET A 274 1.57 16.12 5.19
C MET A 274 2.57 15.08 4.67
N LEU A 275 3.75 15.50 4.22
CA LEU A 275 4.80 14.58 3.80
C LEU A 275 5.34 13.73 4.96
N SER A 276 5.45 14.28 6.16
CA SER A 276 5.86 13.56 7.37
C SER A 276 4.82 12.50 7.77
N LEU A 277 3.53 12.82 7.67
CA LEU A 277 2.44 11.90 8.04
C LEU A 277 2.16 10.82 6.98
N ILE A 278 2.27 11.17 5.70
CA ILE A 278 1.98 10.26 4.59
C ILE A 278 3.21 9.44 4.19
N HIS A 279 4.41 10.03 4.25
CA HIS A 279 5.65 9.41 3.77
C HIS A 279 6.64 9.06 4.87
N ILE A 280 6.32 9.30 6.15
CA ILE A 280 7.10 8.85 7.32
C ILE A 280 8.59 9.14 7.16
N SER A 281 8.94 10.38 6.86
CA SER A 281 10.35 10.80 6.82
C SER A 281 10.91 11.15 8.22
N GLU A 282 10.12 11.06 9.30
CA GLU A 282 10.46 11.58 10.62
C GLU A 282 10.56 10.62 11.83
N PRO A 283 10.59 9.28 11.74
CA PRO A 283 10.88 8.48 12.93
C PRO A 283 12.33 8.59 13.41
N THR A 284 13.23 9.17 12.61
CA THR A 284 14.66 9.27 12.97
C THR A 284 15.04 10.52 13.75
N ARG A 285 14.14 11.49 13.91
CA ARG A 285 14.43 12.76 14.58
C ARG A 285 14.06 12.84 16.06
N ARG A 286 13.35 11.85 16.60
CA ARG A 286 12.86 11.86 18.00
C ARG A 286 13.45 10.80 18.91
N THR A 287 14.66 10.40 18.75
CA THR A 287 15.40 9.78 19.85
C THR A 287 16.53 10.70 20.27
N PRO A 288 16.34 11.51 21.31
CA PRO A 288 17.50 12.00 22.05
C PRO A 288 18.24 10.79 22.61
N ILE A 289 19.54 10.88 22.53
CA ILE A 289 20.53 9.91 23.06
C ILE A 289 20.38 9.78 24.56
#